data_1e490db1d197fd9bdce84ba10c9c73d7
#
_entry.id   1e490db1d197fd9bdce84ba10c9c73d7
#
_cell.length_a   1.000
_cell.length_b   1.000
_cell.length_c   1.000
_cell.angle_alpha   90.00
_cell.angle_beta   90.00
_cell.angle_gamma   90.00
#
_symmetry.space_group_name_H-M   'P 1'
#
loop_
_entity.id
_entity.type
_entity.pdbx_description
1 polymer ?
#
loop_
_entity_poly.entity_id
_entity_poly.type
_entity_poly.pdbx_seq_one_letter_code
_entity_poly.pdbx_strand_id
1 'polypeptide(L)'
;MVAMLLAVFSAGLGQAAPDPAFVPLPRAHAHNDYVKSRPLAAALEEGFGSIEADIFLVDGQLLVGHDRKDLRPNRTLKTMYLEPLAKRVAANKGSVYGPGTAPLILLIDIKEDGEKVYAALKPLLENYKEIFTYYKEPDGVTTRAVTAILSGDRPVATVTKEKERMVFIDGRPEDLEPNATDAELIPLISTSWADTFKWRGQGRMPLAEEAKLRLIISRAHAQKQKLRFWASPENPAVWNMLYRTGVDLIGTDLYPALGKFLRTELAKPKQIL
;
A
#
# COMPACT_ATOMS: atom_id res chain seq x y z
N MET A 1 20.47 -51.76 -38.27
CA MET A 1 19.47 -51.04 -37.47
C MET A 1 20.23 -50.07 -36.57
N VAL A 2 20.19 -48.79 -36.93
CA VAL A 2 20.85 -47.70 -36.15
C VAL A 2 19.74 -46.99 -35.38
N ALA A 3 19.80 -47.04 -34.05
CA ALA A 3 18.87 -46.39 -33.15
C ALA A 3 19.32 -44.92 -32.96
N MET A 4 18.50 -44.01 -33.41
CA MET A 4 18.71 -42.57 -33.28
C MET A 4 18.09 -42.10 -31.94
N LEU A 5 18.95 -41.77 -30.95
CA LEU A 5 18.50 -41.14 -29.68
C LEU A 5 18.17 -39.71 -29.96
N LEU A 6 16.88 -39.32 -29.82
CA LEU A 6 16.45 -37.92 -29.73
C LEU A 6 16.71 -37.41 -28.31
N ALA A 7 17.64 -36.50 -28.16
CA ALA A 7 17.81 -35.73 -26.94
C ALA A 7 16.79 -34.57 -26.91
N VAL A 8 15.82 -34.64 -26.02
CA VAL A 8 14.88 -33.54 -25.76
C VAL A 8 15.60 -32.52 -24.86
N PHE A 9 16.01 -31.39 -25.44
CA PHE A 9 16.47 -30.22 -24.67
C PHE A 9 15.25 -29.51 -24.08
N SER A 10 15.00 -29.70 -22.79
CA SER A 10 14.10 -28.89 -22.02
C SER A 10 14.79 -27.54 -21.79
N ALA A 11 14.36 -26.51 -22.55
CA ALA A 11 14.74 -25.14 -22.28
C ALA A 11 14.04 -24.68 -21.01
N GLY A 12 14.71 -24.77 -19.88
CA GLY A 12 14.30 -24.14 -18.63
C GLY A 12 14.26 -22.62 -18.86
N LEU A 13 13.07 -22.05 -18.79
CA LEU A 13 12.90 -20.59 -18.69
C LEU A 13 13.61 -20.15 -17.40
N GLY A 14 14.88 -19.77 -17.53
CA GLY A 14 15.65 -19.16 -16.46
C GLY A 14 14.97 -17.85 -16.07
N GLN A 15 14.38 -17.80 -14.87
CA GLN A 15 14.00 -16.55 -14.25
C GLN A 15 15.26 -15.70 -14.12
N ALA A 16 15.26 -14.55 -14.78
CA ALA A 16 16.30 -13.57 -14.63
C ALA A 16 16.42 -13.24 -13.13
N ALA A 17 17.66 -13.30 -12.61
CA ALA A 17 17.94 -12.79 -11.28
C ALA A 17 17.47 -11.32 -11.22
N PRO A 18 16.94 -10.86 -10.06
CA PRO A 18 16.51 -9.45 -9.93
C PRO A 18 17.69 -8.55 -10.33
N ASP A 19 17.38 -7.54 -11.14
CA ASP A 19 18.34 -6.52 -11.53
C ASP A 19 19.00 -5.97 -10.26
N PRO A 20 20.34 -6.05 -10.11
CA PRO A 20 21.03 -5.54 -8.92
C PRO A 20 20.82 -4.03 -8.69
N ALA A 21 20.25 -3.31 -9.67
CA ALA A 21 19.86 -1.92 -9.56
C ALA A 21 18.42 -1.69 -9.05
N PHE A 22 17.58 -2.75 -8.91
CA PHE A 22 16.20 -2.58 -8.46
C PHE A 22 16.15 -2.33 -6.94
N VAL A 23 15.69 -1.13 -6.57
CA VAL A 23 15.53 -0.71 -5.16
C VAL A 23 14.05 -0.51 -4.85
N PRO A 24 13.44 -1.30 -3.94
CA PRO A 24 12.10 -1.03 -3.47
C PRO A 24 11.99 0.34 -2.82
N LEU A 25 10.86 1.00 -3.01
CA LEU A 25 10.53 2.33 -2.52
C LEU A 25 9.41 2.24 -1.47
N PRO A 26 9.70 1.83 -0.23
CA PRO A 26 8.67 1.54 0.78
C PRO A 26 7.81 2.77 1.15
N ARG A 27 8.29 3.99 0.86
CA ARG A 27 7.55 5.23 1.11
C ARG A 27 6.72 5.72 -0.08
N ALA A 28 6.80 5.06 -1.24
CA ALA A 28 5.98 5.40 -2.39
C ALA A 28 4.61 4.73 -2.31
N HIS A 29 3.54 5.52 -2.49
CA HIS A 29 2.16 5.07 -2.52
C HIS A 29 1.54 5.36 -3.89
N ALA A 30 1.05 4.31 -4.55
CA ALA A 30 0.35 4.39 -5.82
C ALA A 30 -1.13 4.75 -5.55
N HIS A 31 -1.47 6.03 -5.70
CA HIS A 31 -2.83 6.53 -5.56
C HIS A 31 -3.65 6.13 -6.79
N ASN A 32 -4.89 5.71 -6.58
CA ASN A 32 -5.81 5.32 -7.66
C ASN A 32 -5.16 4.38 -8.70
N ASP A 33 -4.38 3.39 -8.26
CA ASP A 33 -3.59 2.53 -9.15
C ASP A 33 -4.42 1.90 -10.28
N TYR A 34 -5.67 1.56 -10.01
CA TYR A 34 -6.59 0.92 -10.94
C TYR A 34 -6.93 1.76 -12.19
N VAL A 35 -6.66 3.08 -12.21
CA VAL A 35 -6.86 3.93 -13.40
C VAL A 35 -5.72 3.83 -14.40
N LYS A 36 -4.58 3.24 -14.02
CA LYS A 36 -3.43 3.07 -14.91
C LYS A 36 -3.72 2.05 -16.00
N SER A 37 -3.01 2.16 -17.13
CA SER A 37 -3.10 1.19 -18.23
C SER A 37 -2.66 -0.22 -17.83
N ARG A 38 -1.75 -0.31 -16.83
CA ARG A 38 -1.24 -1.56 -16.27
C ARG A 38 -1.31 -1.51 -14.73
N PRO A 39 -2.53 -1.60 -14.15
CA PRO A 39 -2.71 -1.57 -12.71
C PRO A 39 -1.84 -2.62 -12.01
N LEU A 40 -1.43 -2.35 -10.79
CA LEU A 40 -0.49 -3.15 -10.01
C LEU A 40 0.89 -3.28 -10.66
N ALA A 41 0.96 -3.72 -11.92
CA ALA A 41 2.22 -3.99 -12.60
C ALA A 41 3.11 -2.75 -12.69
N ALA A 42 2.55 -1.60 -13.07
CA ALA A 42 3.31 -0.34 -13.18
C ALA A 42 3.87 0.12 -11.83
N ALA A 43 3.09 0.04 -10.76
CA ALA A 43 3.53 0.39 -9.41
C ALA A 43 4.62 -0.59 -8.89
N LEU A 44 4.46 -1.89 -9.17
CA LEU A 44 5.44 -2.89 -8.78
C LEU A 44 6.76 -2.77 -9.55
N GLU A 45 6.73 -2.40 -10.82
CA GLU A 45 7.94 -2.13 -11.62
C GLU A 45 8.71 -0.92 -11.10
N GLU A 46 8.01 0.10 -10.60
CA GLU A 46 8.63 1.25 -9.93
C GLU A 46 9.08 0.94 -8.49
N GLY A 47 8.73 -0.21 -7.94
CA GLY A 47 9.13 -0.61 -6.58
C GLY A 47 8.28 -0.03 -5.46
N PHE A 48 7.07 0.42 -5.73
CA PHE A 48 6.20 1.08 -4.75
C PHE A 48 5.83 0.16 -3.58
N GLY A 49 5.92 0.69 -2.35
CA GLY A 49 5.62 -0.04 -1.11
C GLY A 49 4.16 -0.03 -0.69
N SER A 50 3.33 0.78 -1.36
CA SER A 50 1.89 0.86 -1.07
C SER A 50 1.10 1.10 -2.35
N ILE A 51 -0.06 0.44 -2.48
CA ILE A 51 -0.92 0.49 -3.67
C ILE A 51 -2.37 0.60 -3.22
N GLU A 52 -3.13 1.51 -3.84
CA GLU A 52 -4.54 1.76 -3.54
C GLU A 52 -5.46 1.12 -4.56
N ALA A 53 -6.51 0.44 -4.06
CA ALA A 53 -7.58 -0.14 -4.84
C ALA A 53 -8.93 0.26 -4.26
N ASP A 54 -9.72 1.01 -5.01
CA ASP A 54 -11.09 1.38 -4.65
C ASP A 54 -12.06 0.27 -5.03
N ILE A 55 -12.94 -0.10 -4.12
CA ILE A 55 -13.83 -1.24 -4.33
C ILE A 55 -15.30 -0.93 -4.04
N PHE A 56 -16.15 -1.63 -4.80
CA PHE A 56 -17.60 -1.70 -4.61
C PHE A 56 -18.04 -3.16 -4.59
N LEU A 57 -19.07 -3.46 -3.81
CA LEU A 57 -19.75 -4.76 -3.88
C LEU A 57 -20.91 -4.68 -4.88
N VAL A 58 -20.83 -5.46 -5.95
CA VAL A 58 -21.86 -5.55 -7.00
C VAL A 58 -22.09 -7.01 -7.33
N ASP A 59 -23.33 -7.48 -7.17
CA ASP A 59 -23.74 -8.86 -7.47
C ASP A 59 -22.80 -9.93 -6.87
N GLY A 60 -22.39 -9.71 -5.62
CA GLY A 60 -21.49 -10.62 -4.88
C GLY A 60 -20.01 -10.54 -5.29
N GLN A 61 -19.64 -9.64 -6.20
CA GLN A 61 -18.26 -9.43 -6.63
C GLN A 61 -17.70 -8.10 -6.12
N LEU A 62 -16.44 -8.08 -5.73
CA LEU A 62 -15.72 -6.86 -5.37
C LEU A 62 -15.11 -6.24 -6.61
N LEU A 63 -15.84 -5.33 -7.25
CA LEU A 63 -15.42 -4.62 -8.46
C LEU A 63 -14.56 -3.42 -8.11
N VAL A 64 -13.60 -3.12 -8.98
CA VAL A 64 -12.62 -2.04 -8.79
C VAL A 64 -12.92 -0.85 -9.70
N GLY A 65 -13.00 0.35 -9.11
CA GLY A 65 -13.21 1.60 -9.82
C GLY A 65 -13.44 2.77 -8.87
N HIS A 66 -13.27 4.00 -9.36
CA HIS A 66 -13.46 5.22 -8.55
C HIS A 66 -14.93 5.53 -8.29
N ASP A 67 -15.74 5.44 -9.34
CA ASP A 67 -17.18 5.66 -9.32
C ASP A 67 -17.92 4.43 -9.85
N ARG A 68 -19.20 4.27 -9.50
CA ARG A 68 -20.04 3.17 -10.01
C ARG A 68 -20.09 3.11 -11.54
N LYS A 69 -20.04 4.24 -12.24
CA LYS A 69 -20.02 4.32 -13.72
C LYS A 69 -18.77 3.71 -14.36
N ASP A 70 -17.66 3.61 -13.61
CA ASP A 70 -16.36 3.11 -14.07
C ASP A 70 -16.21 1.60 -13.88
N LEU A 71 -17.15 0.98 -13.15
CA LEU A 71 -17.11 -0.45 -12.86
C LEU A 71 -17.25 -1.29 -14.13
N ARG A 72 -16.49 -2.38 -14.18
CA ARG A 72 -16.52 -3.37 -15.26
C ARG A 72 -16.48 -4.78 -14.65
N PRO A 73 -17.30 -5.74 -15.13
CA PRO A 73 -17.42 -7.07 -14.53
C PRO A 73 -16.10 -7.87 -14.46
N ASN A 74 -15.16 -7.60 -15.36
CA ASN A 74 -13.85 -8.27 -15.39
C ASN A 74 -12.77 -7.57 -14.57
N ARG A 75 -13.08 -6.45 -13.94
CA ARG A 75 -12.15 -5.68 -13.09
C ARG A 75 -12.48 -5.89 -11.62
N THR A 76 -12.09 -7.03 -11.09
CA THR A 76 -12.33 -7.38 -9.68
C THR A 76 -11.07 -7.21 -8.84
N LEU A 77 -11.21 -7.00 -7.54
CA LEU A 77 -10.08 -7.01 -6.60
C LEU A 77 -9.27 -8.30 -6.75
N LYS A 78 -9.95 -9.44 -6.92
CA LYS A 78 -9.34 -10.74 -7.13
C LYS A 78 -8.39 -10.76 -8.32
N THR A 79 -8.91 -10.42 -9.50
CA THR A 79 -8.17 -10.57 -10.76
C THR A 79 -7.11 -9.49 -10.96
N MET A 80 -7.37 -8.26 -10.45
CA MET A 80 -6.44 -7.14 -10.63
C MET A 80 -5.31 -7.12 -9.60
N TYR A 81 -5.56 -7.61 -8.38
CA TYR A 81 -4.60 -7.46 -7.28
C TYR A 81 -4.26 -8.79 -6.60
N LEU A 82 -5.23 -9.57 -6.11
CA LEU A 82 -4.94 -10.70 -5.24
C LEU A 82 -4.21 -11.83 -5.97
N GLU A 83 -4.71 -12.27 -7.12
CA GLU A 83 -4.07 -13.32 -7.92
C GLU A 83 -2.67 -12.93 -8.41
N PRO A 84 -2.45 -11.74 -8.98
CA PRO A 84 -1.11 -11.31 -9.39
C PRO A 84 -0.14 -11.17 -8.21
N LEU A 85 -0.58 -10.67 -7.05
CA LEU A 85 0.25 -10.58 -5.86
C LEU A 85 0.63 -11.96 -5.34
N ALA A 86 -0.32 -12.90 -5.26
CA ALA A 86 -0.03 -14.27 -4.83
C ALA A 86 1.00 -14.94 -5.73
N LYS A 87 0.85 -14.83 -7.06
CA LYS A 87 1.83 -15.34 -8.03
C LYS A 87 3.21 -14.70 -7.83
N ARG A 88 3.26 -13.39 -7.62
CA ARG A 88 4.52 -12.68 -7.42
C ARG A 88 5.19 -13.08 -6.11
N VAL A 89 4.46 -13.19 -5.02
CA VAL A 89 4.99 -13.61 -3.71
C VAL A 89 5.55 -15.04 -3.79
N ALA A 90 4.86 -15.95 -4.46
CA ALA A 90 5.35 -17.32 -4.67
C ALA A 90 6.66 -17.31 -5.49
N ALA A 91 6.73 -16.56 -6.58
CA ALA A 91 7.92 -16.43 -7.41
C ALA A 91 9.11 -15.81 -6.67
N ASN A 92 8.87 -14.88 -5.74
CA ASN A 92 9.88 -14.15 -4.98
C ASN A 92 10.14 -14.72 -3.57
N LYS A 93 9.88 -16.01 -3.36
CA LYS A 93 10.20 -16.73 -2.11
C LYS A 93 9.55 -16.12 -0.86
N GLY A 94 8.27 -15.76 -0.95
CA GLY A 94 7.47 -15.31 0.18
C GLY A 94 7.46 -13.81 0.42
N SER A 95 7.88 -13.00 -0.56
CA SER A 95 7.82 -11.53 -0.48
C SER A 95 7.47 -10.91 -1.83
N VAL A 96 7.05 -9.64 -1.85
CA VAL A 96 6.68 -8.96 -3.10
C VAL A 96 7.93 -8.60 -3.93
N TYR A 97 9.01 -8.20 -3.28
CA TYR A 97 10.22 -7.69 -3.94
C TYR A 97 11.49 -8.51 -3.69
N GLY A 98 11.38 -9.64 -2.99
CA GLY A 98 12.48 -10.49 -2.62
C GLY A 98 12.70 -10.53 -1.09
N PRO A 99 13.44 -11.52 -0.59
CA PRO A 99 13.67 -11.73 0.83
C PRO A 99 14.25 -10.50 1.53
N GLY A 100 13.73 -10.19 2.73
CA GLY A 100 14.19 -9.07 3.54
C GLY A 100 13.57 -7.71 3.18
N THR A 101 12.68 -7.65 2.18
CA THR A 101 11.93 -6.42 1.87
C THR A 101 10.72 -6.26 2.80
N ALA A 102 10.34 -5.00 3.05
CA ALA A 102 9.13 -4.69 3.82
C ALA A 102 7.86 -5.21 3.10
N PRO A 103 6.80 -5.58 3.85
CA PRO A 103 5.51 -5.91 3.27
C PRO A 103 4.97 -4.79 2.37
N LEU A 104 4.29 -5.20 1.28
CA LEU A 104 3.50 -4.29 0.48
C LEU A 104 2.22 -3.94 1.24
N ILE A 105 1.87 -2.67 1.30
CA ILE A 105 0.55 -2.23 1.77
C ILE A 105 -0.42 -2.26 0.59
N LEU A 106 -1.47 -3.06 0.68
CA LEU A 106 -2.64 -2.98 -0.18
C LEU A 106 -3.70 -2.16 0.56
N LEU A 107 -3.82 -0.88 0.21
CA LEU A 107 -4.83 0.01 0.73
C LEU A 107 -6.13 -0.23 -0.05
N ILE A 108 -7.13 -0.79 0.62
CA ILE A 108 -8.43 -1.12 0.05
C ILE A 108 -9.42 -0.04 0.47
N ASP A 109 -9.75 0.85 -0.45
CA ASP A 109 -10.70 1.94 -0.20
C ASP A 109 -12.12 1.48 -0.51
N ILE A 110 -12.92 1.30 0.53
CA ILE A 110 -14.32 0.89 0.42
C ILE A 110 -15.16 2.12 0.13
N LYS A 111 -15.80 2.14 -1.03
CA LYS A 111 -16.53 3.34 -1.47
C LYS A 111 -17.90 3.51 -0.83
N GLU A 112 -18.53 2.41 -0.45
CA GLU A 112 -19.86 2.41 0.19
C GLU A 112 -20.16 1.05 0.83
N ASP A 113 -21.17 0.98 1.69
CA ASP A 113 -21.70 -0.26 2.32
C ASP A 113 -20.62 -1.10 3.02
N GLY A 114 -19.76 -0.46 3.81
CA GLY A 114 -18.56 -1.05 4.43
C GLY A 114 -18.76 -2.40 5.09
N GLU A 115 -19.84 -2.58 5.85
CA GLU A 115 -20.17 -3.86 6.50
C GLU A 115 -20.43 -4.98 5.49
N LYS A 116 -21.18 -4.70 4.42
CA LYS A 116 -21.48 -5.70 3.38
C LYS A 116 -20.25 -6.01 2.53
N VAL A 117 -19.48 -4.97 2.19
CA VAL A 117 -18.22 -5.13 1.47
C VAL A 117 -17.26 -5.98 2.28
N TYR A 118 -17.10 -5.71 3.56
CA TYR A 118 -16.23 -6.49 4.42
C TYR A 118 -16.68 -7.95 4.58
N ALA A 119 -17.98 -8.19 4.71
CA ALA A 119 -18.51 -9.54 4.74
C ALA A 119 -18.20 -10.36 3.47
N ALA A 120 -18.10 -9.71 2.30
CA ALA A 120 -17.68 -10.34 1.06
C ALA A 120 -16.14 -10.42 0.93
N LEU A 121 -15.41 -9.43 1.45
CA LEU A 121 -13.94 -9.36 1.37
C LEU A 121 -13.27 -10.42 2.26
N LYS A 122 -13.77 -10.63 3.47
CA LYS A 122 -13.15 -11.53 4.44
C LYS A 122 -12.96 -12.95 3.90
N PRO A 123 -13.99 -13.67 3.38
CA PRO A 123 -13.81 -15.00 2.81
C PRO A 123 -12.95 -14.98 1.52
N LEU A 124 -12.92 -13.88 0.78
CA LEU A 124 -12.06 -13.75 -0.37
C LEU A 124 -10.58 -13.72 0.04
N LEU A 125 -10.22 -12.96 1.10
CA LEU A 125 -8.84 -12.90 1.60
C LEU A 125 -8.38 -14.24 2.19
N GLU A 126 -9.27 -15.05 2.78
CA GLU A 126 -8.94 -16.39 3.28
C GLU A 126 -8.34 -17.30 2.20
N ASN A 127 -8.75 -17.15 0.93
CA ASN A 127 -8.16 -17.90 -0.18
C ASN A 127 -6.70 -17.51 -0.47
N TYR A 128 -6.23 -16.41 0.10
CA TYR A 128 -4.88 -15.87 -0.07
C TYR A 128 -4.15 -15.68 1.27
N LYS A 129 -4.61 -16.31 2.35
CA LYS A 129 -4.09 -16.13 3.70
C LYS A 129 -2.58 -16.27 3.81
N GLU A 130 -1.96 -17.09 2.95
CA GLU A 130 -0.52 -17.34 2.98
C GLU A 130 0.33 -16.11 2.65
N ILE A 131 -0.25 -15.10 2.02
CA ILE A 131 0.48 -13.88 1.67
C ILE A 131 0.11 -12.69 2.57
N PHE A 132 -1.01 -12.76 3.31
CA PHE A 132 -1.49 -11.62 4.10
C PHE A 132 -0.98 -11.63 5.54
N THR A 133 -0.48 -10.47 5.99
CA THR A 133 -0.28 -10.14 7.42
C THR A 133 -1.61 -10.32 8.15
N TYR A 134 -1.58 -10.93 9.32
CA TYR A 134 -2.78 -11.17 10.13
C TYR A 134 -2.52 -10.88 11.60
N TYR A 135 -3.60 -10.60 12.32
CA TYR A 135 -3.65 -10.53 13.78
C TYR A 135 -4.40 -11.73 14.33
N LYS A 136 -3.93 -12.27 15.43
CA LYS A 136 -4.60 -13.34 16.16
C LYS A 136 -4.34 -13.24 17.66
N GLU A 137 -5.40 -13.25 18.48
CA GLU A 137 -5.26 -13.33 19.94
C GLU A 137 -4.77 -14.73 20.36
N PRO A 138 -3.89 -14.83 21.37
CA PRO A 138 -3.16 -13.77 22.05
C PRO A 138 -1.84 -13.39 21.38
N ASP A 139 -1.52 -13.96 20.22
CA ASP A 139 -0.18 -13.93 19.60
C ASP A 139 0.17 -12.56 18.97
N GLY A 140 -0.85 -11.68 18.74
CA GLY A 140 -0.67 -10.38 18.10
C GLY A 140 -0.53 -10.47 16.58
N VAL A 141 0.25 -9.56 15.99
CA VAL A 141 0.43 -9.44 14.54
C VAL A 141 1.53 -10.35 14.03
N THR A 142 1.18 -11.20 13.06
CA THR A 142 2.15 -11.97 12.26
C THR A 142 2.31 -11.33 10.89
N THR A 143 3.48 -10.80 10.61
CA THR A 143 3.80 -10.11 9.37
C THR A 143 4.05 -11.10 8.22
N ARG A 144 3.42 -10.85 7.06
CA ARG A 144 3.62 -11.56 5.79
C ARG A 144 3.89 -10.57 4.65
N ALA A 145 3.88 -11.05 3.42
CA ALA A 145 4.28 -10.30 2.23
C ALA A 145 3.39 -9.07 1.92
N VAL A 146 2.12 -9.12 2.29
CA VAL A 146 1.12 -8.08 2.01
C VAL A 146 0.35 -7.74 3.28
N THR A 147 0.17 -6.45 3.54
CA THR A 147 -0.70 -5.97 4.62
C THR A 147 -1.91 -5.28 4.01
N ALA A 148 -3.11 -5.83 4.19
CA ALA A 148 -4.36 -5.22 3.74
C ALA A 148 -4.84 -4.20 4.77
N ILE A 149 -5.00 -2.95 4.34
CA ILE A 149 -5.51 -1.86 5.20
C ILE A 149 -6.80 -1.31 4.57
N LEU A 150 -7.88 -1.27 5.35
CA LEU A 150 -9.17 -0.77 4.91
C LEU A 150 -9.25 0.75 5.09
N SER A 151 -9.61 1.46 4.04
CA SER A 151 -9.92 2.89 4.02
C SER A 151 -11.35 3.14 3.53
N GLY A 152 -11.76 4.41 3.39
CA GLY A 152 -13.10 4.79 2.95
C GLY A 152 -14.18 4.48 4.01
N ASP A 153 -15.23 3.80 3.62
CA ASP A 153 -16.33 3.35 4.51
C ASP A 153 -15.94 2.08 5.26
N ARG A 154 -15.13 2.25 6.29
CA ARG A 154 -14.51 1.15 7.06
C ARG A 154 -15.45 0.60 8.14
N PRO A 155 -15.65 -0.71 8.25
CA PRO A 155 -16.44 -1.33 9.32
C PRO A 155 -15.62 -1.46 10.63
N VAL A 156 -15.16 -0.31 11.17
CA VAL A 156 -14.23 -0.26 12.31
C VAL A 156 -14.73 -1.08 13.50
N ALA A 157 -16.01 -0.91 13.87
CA ALA A 157 -16.58 -1.58 15.03
C ALA A 157 -16.62 -3.12 14.88
N THR A 158 -16.80 -3.61 13.66
CA THR A 158 -16.79 -5.04 13.35
C THR A 158 -15.37 -5.60 13.39
N VAL A 159 -14.43 -4.94 12.72
CA VAL A 159 -13.02 -5.36 12.67
C VAL A 159 -12.37 -5.34 14.05
N THR A 160 -12.69 -4.34 14.89
CA THR A 160 -12.16 -4.24 16.27
C THR A 160 -12.54 -5.43 17.16
N LYS A 161 -13.68 -6.03 16.93
CA LYS A 161 -14.17 -7.17 17.74
C LYS A 161 -13.57 -8.51 17.31
N GLU A 162 -12.91 -8.58 16.19
CA GLU A 162 -12.36 -9.82 15.66
C GLU A 162 -11.10 -10.24 16.38
N LYS A 163 -11.09 -11.46 16.89
CA LYS A 163 -9.94 -12.11 17.53
C LYS A 163 -8.91 -12.63 16.53
N GLU A 164 -9.33 -12.79 15.28
CA GLU A 164 -8.48 -13.17 14.16
C GLU A 164 -8.92 -12.41 12.91
N ARG A 165 -8.00 -11.67 12.30
CA ARG A 165 -8.28 -10.84 11.11
C ARG A 165 -7.05 -10.70 10.21
N MET A 166 -7.28 -10.55 8.91
CA MET A 166 -6.25 -10.27 7.90
C MET A 166 -6.32 -8.84 7.36
N VAL A 167 -7.12 -7.98 8.01
CA VAL A 167 -7.24 -6.57 7.65
C VAL A 167 -6.90 -5.69 8.84
N PHE A 168 -6.45 -4.49 8.51
CA PHE A 168 -6.13 -3.41 9.43
C PHE A 168 -6.91 -2.17 9.01
N ILE A 169 -6.95 -1.16 9.84
CA ILE A 169 -7.73 0.05 9.61
C ILE A 169 -6.82 1.23 9.27
N ASP A 170 -7.17 1.96 8.23
CA ASP A 170 -6.64 3.30 7.96
C ASP A 170 -7.33 4.30 8.88
N GLY A 171 -6.63 4.76 9.91
CA GLY A 171 -7.11 5.71 10.91
C GLY A 171 -7.28 7.12 10.37
N ARG A 172 -7.74 8.01 11.25
CA ARG A 172 -8.00 9.43 10.97
C ARG A 172 -7.28 10.30 12.02
N PRO A 173 -7.23 11.64 11.85
CA PRO A 173 -6.57 12.52 12.83
C PRO A 173 -7.03 12.36 14.27
N GLU A 174 -8.28 11.97 14.49
CA GLU A 174 -8.86 11.71 15.81
C GLU A 174 -8.17 10.53 16.52
N ASP A 175 -7.65 9.58 15.75
CA ASP A 175 -6.92 8.42 16.24
C ASP A 175 -5.47 8.76 16.69
N LEU A 176 -5.03 10.02 16.50
CA LEU A 176 -3.73 10.53 16.95
C LEU A 176 -3.73 11.02 18.41
N GLU A 177 -4.88 11.05 19.06
CA GLU A 177 -4.92 11.41 20.50
C GLU A 177 -4.21 10.34 21.34
N PRO A 178 -3.51 10.72 22.42
CA PRO A 178 -2.75 9.77 23.23
C PRO A 178 -3.63 8.62 23.74
N ASN A 179 -3.19 7.38 23.50
CA ASN A 179 -3.89 6.14 23.87
C ASN A 179 -5.27 5.94 23.20
N ALA A 180 -5.56 6.68 22.12
CA ALA A 180 -6.84 6.57 21.43
C ALA A 180 -7.00 5.22 20.72
N THR A 181 -5.90 4.67 20.17
CA THR A 181 -5.97 3.46 19.35
C THR A 181 -4.73 2.59 19.47
N ASP A 182 -4.90 1.30 19.15
CA ASP A 182 -3.83 0.32 19.07
C ASP A 182 -3.25 0.28 17.64
N ALA A 183 -1.93 0.41 17.52
CA ALA A 183 -1.22 0.30 16.24
C ALA A 183 -1.35 -1.10 15.62
N GLU A 184 -1.67 -2.13 16.39
CA GLU A 184 -1.99 -3.45 15.86
C GLU A 184 -3.33 -3.49 15.12
N LEU A 185 -4.24 -2.56 15.39
CA LEU A 185 -5.49 -2.37 14.65
C LEU A 185 -5.35 -1.27 13.60
N ILE A 186 -4.76 -0.13 13.98
CA ILE A 186 -4.64 1.08 13.16
C ILE A 186 -3.16 1.40 12.90
N PRO A 187 -2.50 0.70 11.99
CA PRO A 187 -1.07 0.89 11.68
C PRO A 187 -0.79 2.11 10.79
N LEU A 188 -1.81 2.70 10.19
CA LEU A 188 -1.72 3.84 9.28
C LEU A 188 -2.74 4.90 9.65
N ILE A 189 -2.34 6.16 9.63
CA ILE A 189 -3.22 7.32 9.73
C ILE A 189 -3.21 8.07 8.41
N SER A 190 -4.37 8.33 7.84
CA SER A 190 -4.53 9.15 6.63
C SER A 190 -5.34 10.41 6.89
N THR A 191 -4.89 11.54 6.32
CA THR A 191 -5.62 12.81 6.36
C THR A 191 -5.46 13.58 5.05
N SER A 192 -6.39 14.51 4.78
CA SER A 192 -6.32 15.38 3.62
C SER A 192 -5.24 16.45 3.78
N TRP A 193 -4.33 16.53 2.82
CA TRP A 193 -3.41 17.66 2.75
C TRP A 193 -4.15 18.98 2.53
N ALA A 194 -5.12 18.98 1.61
CA ALA A 194 -5.85 20.17 1.22
C ALA A 194 -6.64 20.79 2.38
N ASP A 195 -7.19 19.95 3.28
CA ASP A 195 -7.93 20.39 4.46
C ASP A 195 -7.00 20.77 5.63
N THR A 196 -5.78 20.21 5.63
CA THR A 196 -4.83 20.38 6.73
C THR A 196 -3.91 21.58 6.51
N PHE A 197 -3.47 21.82 5.24
CA PHE A 197 -2.46 22.81 4.88
C PHE A 197 -2.89 23.64 3.68
N LYS A 198 -2.48 24.91 3.65
CA LYS A 198 -2.68 25.83 2.51
C LYS A 198 -1.50 25.84 1.55
N TRP A 199 -0.30 25.50 2.03
CA TRP A 199 0.92 25.47 1.20
C TRP A 199 0.82 24.42 0.09
N ARG A 200 1.23 24.80 -1.13
CA ARG A 200 1.14 23.97 -2.35
C ARG A 200 2.50 23.72 -3.02
N GLY A 201 3.60 23.94 -2.28
CA GLY A 201 4.95 23.73 -2.82
C GLY A 201 5.61 24.97 -3.41
N GLN A 202 4.96 26.15 -3.35
CA GLN A 202 5.52 27.39 -3.82
C GLN A 202 6.23 28.14 -2.68
N GLY A 203 7.50 28.49 -2.87
CA GLY A 203 8.30 29.12 -1.85
C GLY A 203 8.49 28.22 -0.61
N ARG A 204 8.88 28.86 0.52
CA ARG A 204 9.03 28.14 1.78
C ARG A 204 7.66 27.89 2.41
N MET A 205 7.48 26.71 2.99
CA MET A 205 6.29 26.41 3.80
C MET A 205 6.23 27.34 5.00
N PRO A 206 5.04 27.94 5.31
CA PRO A 206 4.87 28.78 6.51
C PRO A 206 5.28 28.03 7.77
N LEU A 207 5.98 28.70 8.69
CA LEU A 207 6.51 28.06 9.90
C LEU A 207 5.42 27.38 10.74
N ALA A 208 4.24 28.01 10.83
CA ALA A 208 3.10 27.42 11.56
C ALA A 208 2.59 26.12 10.93
N GLU A 209 2.57 26.04 9.59
CA GLU A 209 2.18 24.81 8.89
C GLU A 209 3.26 23.73 9.01
N GLU A 210 4.53 24.11 8.92
CA GLU A 210 5.65 23.17 9.14
C GLU A 210 5.63 22.62 10.57
N ALA A 211 5.40 23.44 11.56
CA ALA A 211 5.27 23.00 12.96
C ALA A 211 4.07 22.04 13.16
N LYS A 212 2.93 22.36 12.55
CA LYS A 212 1.75 21.48 12.54
C LYS A 212 2.06 20.13 11.90
N LEU A 213 2.74 20.12 10.74
CA LEU A 213 3.13 18.90 10.05
C LEU A 213 4.02 18.02 10.94
N ARG A 214 5.06 18.61 11.55
CA ARG A 214 5.96 17.90 12.47
C ARG A 214 5.24 17.34 13.71
N LEU A 215 4.27 18.08 14.25
CA LEU A 215 3.47 17.62 15.38
C LEU A 215 2.62 16.40 15.00
N ILE A 216 1.95 16.41 13.83
CA ILE A 216 1.14 15.28 13.36
C ILE A 216 2.03 14.03 13.18
N ILE A 217 3.20 14.18 12.55
CA ILE A 217 4.17 13.10 12.36
C ILE A 217 4.64 12.54 13.69
N SER A 218 5.01 13.42 14.62
CA SER A 218 5.49 13.02 15.96
C SER A 218 4.43 12.23 16.73
N ARG A 219 3.16 12.63 16.66
CA ARG A 219 2.05 11.90 17.30
C ARG A 219 1.85 10.52 16.70
N ALA A 220 1.83 10.40 15.37
CA ALA A 220 1.70 9.12 14.68
C ALA A 220 2.86 8.16 15.05
N HIS A 221 4.09 8.65 14.97
CA HIS A 221 5.27 7.83 15.28
C HIS A 221 5.38 7.47 16.78
N ALA A 222 4.93 8.33 17.68
CA ALA A 222 4.87 8.00 19.12
C ALA A 222 3.93 6.82 19.41
N GLN A 223 2.89 6.63 18.59
CA GLN A 223 1.97 5.50 18.64
C GLN A 223 2.37 4.36 17.70
N LYS A 224 3.55 4.38 17.08
CA LYS A 224 4.05 3.40 16.12
C LYS A 224 3.18 3.26 14.87
N GLN A 225 2.43 4.31 14.53
CA GLN A 225 1.59 4.39 13.34
C GLN A 225 2.34 5.06 12.20
N LYS A 226 2.07 4.65 10.96
CA LYS A 226 2.50 5.33 9.74
C LYS A 226 1.59 6.51 9.45
N LEU A 227 2.08 7.48 8.67
CA LEU A 227 1.32 8.65 8.25
C LEU A 227 1.30 8.79 6.73
N ARG A 228 0.11 9.09 6.19
CA ARG A 228 -0.14 9.43 4.80
C ARG A 228 -0.96 10.71 4.69
N PHE A 229 -0.61 11.56 3.72
CA PHE A 229 -1.48 12.67 3.30
C PHE A 229 -1.99 12.39 1.88
N TRP A 230 -3.32 12.27 1.72
CA TRP A 230 -3.93 12.25 0.41
C TRP A 230 -4.21 13.68 -0.11
N ALA A 231 -4.49 13.85 -1.41
CA ALA A 231 -4.63 15.16 -2.08
C ALA A 231 -3.43 16.11 -1.85
N SER A 232 -2.23 15.58 -1.59
CA SER A 232 -1.02 16.40 -1.55
C SER A 232 -0.62 16.83 -2.95
N PRO A 233 -0.12 18.07 -3.16
CA PRO A 233 0.34 18.49 -4.48
C PRO A 233 1.49 17.63 -4.99
N GLU A 234 1.39 17.16 -6.22
CA GLU A 234 2.36 16.27 -6.84
C GLU A 234 3.51 17.05 -7.50
N ASN A 235 4.40 17.56 -6.66
CA ASN A 235 5.58 18.28 -7.13
C ASN A 235 6.80 18.01 -6.24
N PRO A 236 8.03 18.20 -6.77
CA PRO A 236 9.27 17.92 -6.03
C PRO A 236 9.42 18.67 -4.72
N ALA A 237 8.87 19.89 -4.58
CA ALA A 237 8.98 20.67 -3.36
C ALA A 237 8.15 20.03 -2.22
N VAL A 238 6.91 19.60 -2.52
CA VAL A 238 6.06 18.90 -1.56
C VAL A 238 6.61 17.52 -1.25
N TRP A 239 7.01 16.72 -2.24
CA TRP A 239 7.65 15.42 -2.00
C TRP A 239 8.90 15.53 -1.12
N ASN A 240 9.75 16.56 -1.35
CA ASN A 240 10.91 16.79 -0.51
C ASN A 240 10.54 17.17 0.93
N MET A 241 9.50 18.00 1.12
CA MET A 241 9.01 18.32 2.46
C MET A 241 8.50 17.07 3.17
N LEU A 242 7.63 16.28 2.54
CA LEU A 242 7.10 15.03 3.08
C LEU A 242 8.24 14.03 3.40
N TYR A 243 9.20 13.88 2.48
CA TYR A 243 10.33 12.98 2.66
C TYR A 243 11.21 13.38 3.84
N ARG A 244 11.62 14.65 3.89
CA ARG A 244 12.55 15.15 4.94
C ARG A 244 11.91 15.25 6.32
N THR A 245 10.61 15.49 6.40
CA THR A 245 9.90 15.53 7.67
C THR A 245 9.53 14.15 8.22
N GLY A 246 9.65 13.09 7.42
CA GLY A 246 9.44 11.73 7.90
C GLY A 246 8.03 11.17 7.64
N VAL A 247 7.22 11.76 6.73
CA VAL A 247 5.95 11.14 6.32
C VAL A 247 6.21 9.78 5.68
N ASP A 248 5.47 8.77 6.08
CA ASP A 248 5.76 7.37 5.76
C ASP A 248 5.31 6.98 4.35
N LEU A 249 4.16 7.48 3.90
CA LEU A 249 3.64 7.21 2.56
C LEU A 249 3.43 8.51 1.78
N ILE A 250 4.12 8.64 0.67
CA ILE A 250 4.04 9.76 -0.27
C ILE A 250 3.22 9.31 -1.47
N GLY A 251 1.99 9.82 -1.58
CA GLY A 251 1.07 9.47 -2.65
C GLY A 251 1.37 10.18 -3.96
N THR A 252 1.13 9.49 -5.08
CA THR A 252 1.25 10.08 -6.42
C THR A 252 0.45 9.30 -7.47
N ASP A 253 0.02 10.02 -8.50
CA ASP A 253 -0.39 9.48 -9.79
C ASP A 253 0.77 9.44 -10.80
N LEU A 254 1.90 10.06 -10.49
CA LEU A 254 3.07 10.21 -11.37
C LEU A 254 4.20 9.24 -10.98
N TYR A 255 3.97 7.91 -11.13
CA TYR A 255 4.86 6.86 -10.62
C TYR A 255 6.34 7.04 -11.02
N PRO A 256 6.70 7.22 -12.31
CA PRO A 256 8.10 7.40 -12.69
C PRO A 256 8.74 8.65 -12.07
N ALA A 257 7.96 9.72 -11.89
CA ALA A 257 8.48 10.98 -11.35
C ALA A 257 8.82 10.86 -9.85
N LEU A 258 7.87 10.31 -9.04
CA LEU A 258 8.12 10.05 -7.63
C LEU A 258 9.20 8.99 -7.45
N GLY A 259 9.18 7.92 -8.26
CA GLY A 259 10.20 6.87 -8.22
C GLY A 259 11.61 7.42 -8.44
N LYS A 260 11.80 8.26 -9.47
CA LYS A 260 13.06 8.96 -9.71
C LYS A 260 13.48 9.84 -8.53
N PHE A 261 12.52 10.62 -7.99
CA PHE A 261 12.79 11.48 -6.83
C PHE A 261 13.26 10.66 -5.63
N LEU A 262 12.55 9.62 -5.24
CA LEU A 262 12.90 8.81 -4.07
C LEU A 262 14.21 8.07 -4.23
N ARG A 263 14.52 7.51 -5.41
CA ARG A 263 15.82 6.89 -5.70
C ARG A 263 16.95 7.89 -5.57
N THR A 264 16.75 9.12 -6.02
CA THR A 264 17.72 10.21 -5.87
C THR A 264 17.96 10.55 -4.40
N GLU A 265 16.91 10.62 -3.57
CA GLU A 265 17.05 10.87 -2.13
C GLU A 265 17.75 9.72 -1.40
N LEU A 266 17.42 8.47 -1.75
CA LEU A 266 18.06 7.27 -1.17
C LEU A 266 19.56 7.16 -1.51
N ALA A 267 19.97 7.65 -2.67
CA ALA A 267 21.39 7.65 -3.10
C ALA A 267 22.24 8.72 -2.41
N LYS A 268 21.63 9.69 -1.72
CA LYS A 268 22.38 10.71 -0.98
C LYS A 268 23.06 10.11 0.26
N PRO A 269 24.30 10.52 0.59
CA PRO A 269 24.93 10.14 1.84
C PRO A 269 23.99 10.46 3.02
N LYS A 270 23.83 9.52 3.96
CA LYS A 270 23.11 9.82 5.21
C LYS A 270 23.87 10.94 5.90
N GLN A 271 23.26 12.12 6.00
CA GLN A 271 23.79 13.17 6.86
C GLN A 271 23.69 12.64 8.31
N ILE A 272 24.86 12.40 8.91
CA ILE A 272 24.96 12.13 10.35
C ILE A 272 24.64 13.47 11.01
N LEU A 273 23.42 13.58 11.56
CA LEU A 273 23.01 14.70 12.41
C LEU A 273 23.53 14.48 13.82
#